data_826fd0bb7bff6f37bf24f70486356c38
#
_entry.id   826fd0bb7bff6f37bf24f70486356c38
#
_cell.length_a   1.000
_cell.length_b   1.000
_cell.length_c   1.000
_cell.angle_alpha   90.00
_cell.angle_beta   90.00
_cell.angle_gamma   90.00
#
_symmetry.space_group_name_H-M   'P 1'
#
loop_
_entity.id
_entity.type
_entity.pdbx_description
1 polymer ?
#
loop_
_entity_poly.entity_id
_entity_poly.type
_entity_poly.pdbx_seq_one_letter_code
_entity_poly.pdbx_strand_id
1 'polypeptide(L)'
;YEDGTETIINTQPKDWNTFVEGPIRLGSFFQGEVYDARKEAAIEGWTWANYDATAWAPAQEISMEESSTAGEVSDPEGRKHGLDYSKMKLTGQLDPQVKIHWQLPAKELFEPRAKVYVYDMGQNMVGFPSIKIKNGKAGTKIRLRYAEMRYPDMEEYAENKGMIMLENIRAALAQDIYILKGGDEV
;
A
#
# COMPACT_ATOMS: atom_id res chain seq x y z
N TYR A 1 -11.82 25.82 -17.73
CA TYR A 1 -12.14 25.81 -19.18
C TYR A 1 -11.54 27.04 -19.84
N GLU A 2 -11.42 27.02 -21.15
CA GLU A 2 -10.84 28.15 -21.93
C GLU A 2 -11.65 29.45 -21.81
N ASP A 3 -12.93 29.34 -21.49
CA ASP A 3 -13.84 30.46 -21.25
C ASP A 3 -13.76 31.05 -19.84
N GLY A 4 -12.83 30.56 -19.01
CA GLY A 4 -12.67 31.00 -17.64
C GLY A 4 -13.63 30.35 -16.64
N THR A 5 -14.48 29.40 -17.07
CA THR A 5 -15.35 28.65 -16.16
C THR A 5 -14.57 27.57 -15.43
N GLU A 6 -14.97 27.30 -14.19
CA GLU A 6 -14.40 26.25 -13.36
C GLU A 6 -15.50 25.28 -12.93
N THR A 7 -15.18 23.98 -12.96
CA THR A 7 -16.03 22.95 -12.39
C THR A 7 -15.29 22.30 -11.23
N ILE A 8 -15.88 22.35 -10.05
CA ILE A 8 -15.35 21.71 -8.85
C ILE A 8 -16.06 20.37 -8.67
N ILE A 9 -15.29 19.28 -8.68
CA ILE A 9 -15.78 17.93 -8.46
C ILE A 9 -15.30 17.48 -7.07
N ASN A 10 -16.23 17.39 -6.13
CA ASN A 10 -15.98 16.90 -4.79
C ASN A 10 -16.61 15.51 -4.61
N THR A 11 -16.05 14.71 -3.74
CA THR A 11 -16.68 13.44 -3.32
C THR A 11 -17.99 13.77 -2.59
N GLN A 12 -19.12 13.28 -3.11
CA GLN A 12 -20.43 13.47 -2.51
C GLN A 12 -21.24 12.16 -2.59
N PRO A 13 -22.01 11.80 -1.55
CA PRO A 13 -22.78 10.55 -1.54
C PRO A 13 -23.71 10.36 -2.76
N LYS A 14 -24.28 11.45 -3.26
CA LYS A 14 -25.21 11.41 -4.41
C LYS A 14 -24.53 11.11 -5.75
N ASP A 15 -23.26 11.42 -5.90
CA ASP A 15 -22.53 11.37 -7.18
C ASP A 15 -21.44 10.28 -7.20
N TRP A 16 -21.21 9.61 -6.06
CA TRP A 16 -20.15 8.63 -5.89
C TRP A 16 -20.69 7.29 -5.41
N ASN A 17 -20.18 6.23 -6.01
CA ASN A 17 -20.45 4.86 -5.57
C ASN A 17 -19.20 4.23 -4.98
N THR A 18 -19.39 3.24 -4.12
CA THR A 18 -18.34 2.49 -3.45
C THR A 18 -18.52 0.99 -3.63
N PHE A 19 -17.41 0.27 -3.72
CA PHE A 19 -17.40 -1.18 -3.82
C PHE A 19 -16.34 -1.74 -2.87
N VAL A 20 -16.78 -2.50 -1.88
CA VAL A 20 -15.91 -2.99 -0.80
C VAL A 20 -15.37 -4.41 -1.03
N GLU A 21 -15.84 -5.11 -2.08
CA GLU A 21 -15.40 -6.46 -2.41
C GLU A 21 -14.33 -6.52 -3.51
N GLY A 22 -13.62 -5.40 -3.70
CA GLY A 22 -12.51 -5.30 -4.66
C GLY A 22 -11.25 -6.08 -4.23
N PRO A 23 -10.19 -6.03 -5.05
CA PRO A 23 -8.94 -6.77 -4.83
C PRO A 23 -8.15 -6.32 -3.60
N ILE A 24 -8.19 -5.04 -3.22
CA ILE A 24 -7.51 -4.55 -2.01
C ILE A 24 -8.31 -4.99 -0.79
N ARG A 25 -7.76 -5.92 -0.01
CA ARG A 25 -8.40 -6.50 1.19
C ARG A 25 -7.92 -5.87 2.49
N LEU A 26 -6.74 -5.29 2.47
CA LEU A 26 -6.14 -4.51 3.55
C LEU A 26 -5.23 -3.47 2.91
N GLY A 27 -5.19 -2.27 3.47
CA GLY A 27 -4.21 -1.24 3.13
C GLY A 27 -3.86 -0.44 4.38
N SER A 28 -2.58 -0.42 4.75
CA SER A 28 -2.09 0.30 5.93
C SER A 28 -0.62 0.65 5.76
N PHE A 29 -0.22 1.85 6.16
CA PHE A 29 1.18 2.28 6.12
C PHE A 29 2.11 1.41 6.98
N PHE A 30 1.59 0.82 8.06
CA PHE A 30 2.39 0.00 8.98
C PHE A 30 2.26 -1.50 8.71
N GLN A 31 1.08 -1.93 8.26
CA GLN A 31 0.77 -3.34 8.07
C GLN A 31 1.02 -3.82 6.63
N GLY A 32 1.13 -2.85 5.69
CA GLY A 32 1.24 -3.11 4.26
C GLY A 32 -0.08 -3.38 3.57
N GLU A 33 -0.03 -4.03 2.42
CA GLU A 33 -1.20 -4.31 1.59
C GLU A 33 -1.47 -5.81 1.48
N VAL A 34 -2.75 -6.17 1.44
CA VAL A 34 -3.21 -7.49 1.00
C VAL A 34 -4.03 -7.32 -0.26
N TYR A 35 -3.53 -7.84 -1.37
CA TYR A 35 -4.17 -7.76 -2.67
C TYR A 35 -4.57 -9.15 -3.16
N ASP A 36 -5.84 -9.33 -3.49
CA ASP A 36 -6.38 -10.57 -4.05
C ASP A 36 -6.73 -10.38 -5.53
N ALA A 37 -5.79 -10.74 -6.41
CA ALA A 37 -5.95 -10.56 -7.85
C ALA A 37 -7.12 -11.35 -8.45
N ARG A 38 -7.62 -12.38 -7.77
CA ARG A 38 -8.81 -13.13 -8.21
C ARG A 38 -10.08 -12.28 -8.25
N LYS A 39 -10.07 -11.15 -7.51
CA LYS A 39 -11.21 -10.23 -7.42
C LYS A 39 -11.20 -9.13 -8.49
N GLU A 40 -10.14 -9.04 -9.29
CA GLU A 40 -10.03 -8.02 -10.35
C GLU A 40 -11.17 -8.10 -11.37
N ALA A 41 -11.55 -9.31 -11.75
CA ALA A 41 -12.61 -9.52 -12.74
C ALA A 41 -13.97 -8.90 -12.31
N ALA A 42 -14.24 -8.79 -11.01
CA ALA A 42 -15.48 -8.20 -10.50
C ALA A 42 -15.58 -6.68 -10.73
N ILE A 43 -14.45 -6.04 -11.02
CA ILE A 43 -14.39 -4.59 -11.23
C ILE A 43 -13.67 -4.25 -12.54
N GLU A 44 -13.58 -5.20 -13.48
CA GLU A 44 -12.90 -4.96 -14.75
C GLU A 44 -13.50 -3.74 -15.46
N GLY A 45 -12.63 -2.81 -15.88
CA GLY A 45 -13.05 -1.59 -16.56
C GLY A 45 -13.63 -0.49 -15.66
N TRP A 46 -13.56 -0.61 -14.34
CA TRP A 46 -14.13 0.37 -13.41
C TRP A 46 -13.59 1.80 -13.57
N THR A 47 -12.44 1.96 -14.22
CA THR A 47 -11.85 3.27 -14.55
C THR A 47 -12.37 3.88 -15.84
N TRP A 48 -13.19 3.16 -16.59
CA TRP A 48 -13.74 3.66 -17.86
C TRP A 48 -14.98 4.52 -17.62
N ALA A 49 -15.13 5.57 -18.43
CA ALA A 49 -16.23 6.51 -18.28
C ALA A 49 -17.64 5.90 -18.44
N ASN A 50 -17.73 4.75 -19.13
CA ASN A 50 -18.98 4.04 -19.38
C ASN A 50 -19.15 2.79 -18.49
N TYR A 51 -18.38 2.69 -17.39
CA TYR A 51 -18.52 1.57 -16.46
C TYR A 51 -19.90 1.59 -15.79
N ASP A 52 -20.58 0.44 -15.78
CA ASP A 52 -21.85 0.28 -15.08
C ASP A 52 -21.61 -0.01 -13.59
N ALA A 53 -21.76 1.00 -12.77
CA ALA A 53 -21.62 0.93 -11.31
C ALA A 53 -22.97 0.78 -10.59
N THR A 54 -24.05 0.40 -11.25
CA THR A 54 -25.40 0.32 -10.65
C THR A 54 -25.50 -0.69 -9.51
N ALA A 55 -24.63 -1.71 -9.50
CA ALA A 55 -24.53 -2.70 -8.43
C ALA A 55 -23.71 -2.23 -7.23
N TRP A 56 -23.07 -1.07 -7.32
CA TRP A 56 -22.25 -0.53 -6.23
C TRP A 56 -23.13 0.24 -5.25
N ALA A 57 -22.72 0.26 -3.98
CA ALA A 57 -23.42 1.02 -2.96
C ALA A 57 -23.11 2.54 -3.10
N PRO A 58 -24.06 3.42 -2.77
CA PRO A 58 -23.75 4.84 -2.64
C PRO A 58 -22.64 5.09 -1.62
N ALA A 59 -21.78 6.07 -1.89
CA ALA A 59 -20.79 6.52 -0.91
C ALA A 59 -21.50 7.05 0.35
N GLN A 60 -20.83 6.92 1.48
CA GLN A 60 -21.31 7.43 2.77
C GLN A 60 -20.41 8.56 3.25
N GLU A 61 -21.00 9.59 3.78
CA GLU A 61 -20.27 10.64 4.46
C GLU A 61 -19.85 10.14 5.84
N ILE A 62 -18.57 10.28 6.15
CA ILE A 62 -18.01 9.91 7.45
C ILE A 62 -17.47 11.20 8.08
N SER A 63 -17.95 11.52 9.28
CA SER A 63 -17.42 12.65 10.01
C SER A 63 -16.00 12.37 10.50
N MET A 64 -15.15 13.39 10.54
CA MET A 64 -13.79 13.25 11.05
C MET A 64 -13.78 12.94 12.55
N GLU A 65 -14.77 13.42 13.29
CA GLU A 65 -14.94 13.21 14.73
C GLU A 65 -15.27 11.76 15.08
N GLU A 66 -15.90 11.03 14.15
CA GLU A 66 -16.26 9.61 14.32
C GLU A 66 -15.14 8.67 13.84
N SER A 67 -14.09 9.20 13.24
CA SER A 67 -12.98 8.35 12.79
C SER A 67 -12.12 7.90 13.98
N SER A 68 -11.57 6.70 13.89
CA SER A 68 -10.69 6.14 14.94
C SER A 68 -9.39 6.93 15.15
N THR A 69 -9.07 7.84 14.24
CA THR A 69 -7.90 8.72 14.28
C THR A 69 -8.27 10.14 14.69
N ALA A 70 -9.57 10.39 14.97
CA ALA A 70 -10.00 11.70 15.38
C ALA A 70 -9.43 12.06 16.74
N GLY A 71 -8.88 13.21 16.81
CA GLY A 71 -9.10 13.97 17.99
C GLY A 71 -7.96 14.32 18.87
N GLU A 72 -6.90 13.59 19.03
CA GLU A 72 -5.87 14.00 19.97
C GLU A 72 -4.46 13.85 19.42
N VAL A 73 -3.68 14.90 19.52
CA VAL A 73 -2.22 14.86 19.40
C VAL A 73 -1.59 15.16 20.74
N SER A 74 -0.51 14.49 21.08
CA SER A 74 0.26 14.80 22.28
C SER A 74 1.47 15.62 21.90
N ASP A 75 1.73 16.70 22.64
CA ASP A 75 2.97 17.45 22.53
C ASP A 75 4.14 16.70 23.19
N PRO A 76 5.38 17.18 23.06
CA PRO A 76 6.54 16.54 23.68
C PRO A 76 6.46 16.42 25.20
N GLU A 77 5.69 17.27 25.86
CA GLU A 77 5.45 17.25 27.31
C GLU A 77 4.29 16.30 27.71
N GLY A 78 3.70 15.60 26.71
CA GLY A 78 2.62 14.64 26.94
C GLY A 78 1.23 15.25 27.15
N ARG A 79 1.06 16.56 26.92
CA ARG A 79 -0.27 17.19 26.98
C ARG A 79 -1.04 16.86 25.72
N LYS A 80 -2.31 16.53 25.89
CA LYS A 80 -3.21 16.20 24.79
C LYS A 80 -3.88 17.45 24.25
N HIS A 81 -3.88 17.58 22.94
CA HIS A 81 -4.52 18.66 22.20
C HIS A 81 -5.57 18.08 21.27
N GLY A 82 -6.80 18.54 21.39
CA GLY A 82 -7.87 18.22 20.45
C GLY A 82 -7.60 18.87 19.08
N LEU A 83 -7.94 18.15 18.02
CA LEU A 83 -7.91 18.67 16.66
C LEU A 83 -9.27 19.28 16.29
N ASP A 84 -9.28 20.54 15.95
CA ASP A 84 -10.46 21.22 15.43
C ASP A 84 -10.40 21.24 13.90
N TYR A 85 -11.00 20.25 13.28
CA TYR A 85 -11.02 20.10 11.82
C TYR A 85 -11.77 21.22 11.11
N SER A 86 -12.71 21.91 11.80
CA SER A 86 -13.44 23.02 11.20
C SER A 86 -12.56 24.22 10.85
N LYS A 87 -11.42 24.34 11.51
CA LYS A 87 -10.42 25.39 11.29
C LYS A 87 -9.33 25.01 10.27
N MET A 88 -9.31 23.78 9.80
CA MET A 88 -8.33 23.32 8.85
C MET A 88 -8.62 23.86 7.46
N LYS A 89 -7.59 24.38 6.80
CA LYS A 89 -7.65 24.79 5.40
C LYS A 89 -6.97 23.74 4.54
N LEU A 90 -7.70 23.16 3.62
CA LEU A 90 -7.12 22.30 2.61
C LEU A 90 -6.35 23.14 1.60
N THR A 91 -5.11 22.78 1.35
CA THR A 91 -4.23 23.43 0.36
C THR A 91 -3.66 22.36 -0.57
N GLY A 92 -3.33 22.77 -1.79
CA GLY A 92 -2.61 21.91 -2.72
C GLY A 92 -1.26 21.49 -2.15
N GLN A 93 -0.78 20.30 -2.53
CA GLN A 93 0.55 19.84 -2.17
C GLN A 93 1.60 20.77 -2.76
N LEU A 94 2.52 21.26 -1.93
CA LEU A 94 3.62 22.15 -2.33
C LEU A 94 4.82 21.37 -2.84
N ASP A 95 5.04 20.15 -2.35
CA ASP A 95 6.16 19.31 -2.73
C ASP A 95 5.94 18.65 -4.11
N PRO A 96 7.02 18.30 -4.81
CA PRO A 96 6.93 17.53 -6.03
C PRO A 96 6.17 16.22 -5.82
N GLN A 97 5.38 15.84 -6.81
CA GLN A 97 4.68 14.55 -6.78
C GLN A 97 5.68 13.39 -6.75
N VAL A 98 5.35 12.35 -5.99
CA VAL A 98 6.09 11.09 -6.02
C VAL A 98 5.97 10.46 -7.40
N LYS A 99 7.11 10.13 -8.01
CA LYS A 99 7.19 9.54 -9.36
C LYS A 99 8.19 8.40 -9.36
N ILE A 100 8.01 7.47 -10.28
CA ILE A 100 9.02 6.45 -10.59
C ILE A 100 10.14 7.15 -11.36
N HIS A 101 11.33 7.21 -10.76
CA HIS A 101 12.52 7.77 -11.39
C HIS A 101 13.35 6.69 -12.09
N TRP A 102 13.47 5.52 -11.48
CA TRP A 102 14.28 4.41 -12.00
C TRP A 102 13.57 3.08 -11.74
N GLN A 103 13.94 2.11 -12.59
CA GLN A 103 13.69 0.68 -12.35
C GLN A 103 15.05 0.02 -12.11
N LEU A 104 15.23 -0.57 -10.96
CA LEU A 104 16.48 -1.19 -10.55
C LEU A 104 16.29 -2.71 -10.48
N PRO A 105 17.13 -3.49 -11.18
CA PRO A 105 17.17 -4.93 -10.98
C PRO A 105 17.84 -5.25 -9.65
N ALA A 106 17.42 -6.34 -9.01
CA ALA A 106 18.16 -6.88 -7.87
C ALA A 106 19.60 -7.24 -8.30
N LYS A 107 20.58 -6.93 -7.46
CA LYS A 107 21.98 -7.25 -7.68
C LYS A 107 22.31 -8.71 -7.37
N GLU A 108 21.67 -9.23 -6.34
CA GLU A 108 21.82 -10.62 -5.91
C GLU A 108 20.47 -11.23 -5.59
N LEU A 109 20.36 -12.54 -5.84
CA LEU A 109 19.26 -13.37 -5.40
C LEU A 109 19.81 -14.61 -4.73
N PHE A 110 19.37 -14.91 -3.53
CA PHE A 110 19.75 -16.11 -2.82
C PHE A 110 18.58 -16.69 -2.01
N GLU A 111 18.68 -17.98 -1.68
CA GLU A 111 17.66 -18.72 -0.92
C GLU A 111 18.27 -19.14 0.44
N PRO A 112 18.21 -18.30 1.49
CA PRO A 112 18.79 -18.64 2.80
C PRO A 112 18.06 -19.79 3.49
N ARG A 113 16.79 -19.99 3.14
CA ARG A 113 15.94 -21.10 3.62
C ARG A 113 15.02 -21.54 2.49
N ALA A 114 14.59 -22.79 2.53
CA ALA A 114 13.69 -23.34 1.51
C ALA A 114 12.45 -22.44 1.29
N LYS A 115 12.23 -22.04 0.04
CA LYS A 115 11.14 -21.15 -0.41
C LYS A 115 11.18 -19.73 0.14
N VAL A 116 12.31 -19.28 0.70
CA VAL A 116 12.56 -17.91 1.11
C VAL A 116 13.60 -17.32 0.17
N TYR A 117 13.20 -16.38 -0.65
CA TYR A 117 14.05 -15.73 -1.65
C TYR A 117 14.35 -14.30 -1.20
N VAL A 118 15.63 -13.98 -1.06
CA VAL A 118 16.08 -12.65 -0.69
C VAL A 118 16.69 -11.97 -1.92
N TYR A 119 16.10 -10.85 -2.29
CA TYR A 119 16.56 -9.98 -3.38
C TYR A 119 17.32 -8.80 -2.79
N ASP A 120 18.63 -8.81 -2.94
CA ASP A 120 19.48 -7.72 -2.50
C ASP A 120 19.54 -6.64 -3.59
N MET A 121 19.06 -5.45 -3.29
CA MET A 121 19.06 -4.32 -4.23
C MET A 121 20.40 -3.57 -4.24
N GLY A 122 21.30 -3.89 -3.28
CA GLY A 122 22.64 -3.34 -3.17
C GLY A 122 22.71 -1.89 -2.68
N GLN A 123 21.57 -1.31 -2.33
CA GLN A 123 21.48 0.02 -1.73
C GLN A 123 20.16 0.19 -0.99
N ASN A 124 20.15 1.05 0.02
CA ASN A 124 18.92 1.51 0.65
C ASN A 124 18.20 2.48 -0.29
N MET A 125 16.89 2.31 -0.45
CA MET A 125 16.09 3.12 -1.35
C MET A 125 14.62 3.15 -0.94
N VAL A 126 13.89 4.12 -1.44
CA VAL A 126 12.42 4.16 -1.39
C VAL A 126 11.87 3.68 -2.72
N GLY A 127 10.94 2.73 -2.67
CA GLY A 127 10.34 2.16 -3.88
C GLY A 127 9.32 1.08 -3.59
N PHE A 128 8.85 0.45 -4.64
CA PHE A 128 7.98 -0.73 -4.58
C PHE A 128 8.48 -1.79 -5.59
N PRO A 129 8.27 -3.08 -5.30
CA PRO A 129 8.73 -4.14 -6.17
C PRO A 129 7.83 -4.30 -7.39
N SER A 130 8.43 -4.72 -8.50
CA SER A 130 7.74 -5.31 -9.64
C SER A 130 8.24 -6.74 -9.80
N ILE A 131 7.34 -7.70 -9.72
CA ILE A 131 7.66 -9.13 -9.85
C ILE A 131 6.92 -9.71 -11.04
N LYS A 132 7.59 -10.60 -11.78
CA LYS A 132 6.98 -11.35 -12.89
C LYS A 132 6.80 -12.79 -12.48
N ILE A 133 5.58 -13.27 -12.56
CA ILE A 133 5.21 -14.63 -12.20
C ILE A 133 4.79 -15.35 -13.47
N LYS A 134 5.31 -16.55 -13.67
CA LYS A 134 4.93 -17.42 -14.79
C LYS A 134 4.24 -18.68 -14.26
N ASN A 135 3.19 -19.09 -14.97
CA ASN A 135 2.42 -20.29 -14.63
C ASN A 135 1.94 -20.31 -13.16
N GLY A 136 1.54 -19.17 -12.64
CA GLY A 136 1.05 -19.05 -11.27
C GLY A 136 -0.20 -19.89 -11.04
N LYS A 137 -0.31 -20.51 -9.87
CA LYS A 137 -1.51 -21.22 -9.46
C LYS A 137 -2.44 -20.28 -8.71
N ALA A 138 -3.69 -20.13 -9.16
CA ALA A 138 -4.68 -19.29 -8.52
C ALA A 138 -4.80 -19.60 -7.00
N GLY A 139 -4.87 -18.56 -6.19
CA GLY A 139 -4.93 -18.65 -4.73
C GLY A 139 -3.58 -18.83 -4.03
N THR A 140 -2.47 -19.00 -4.79
CA THR A 140 -1.13 -18.98 -4.19
C THR A 140 -0.86 -17.60 -3.60
N LYS A 141 -0.37 -17.57 -2.36
CA LYS A 141 0.00 -16.34 -1.66
C LYS A 141 1.50 -16.11 -1.79
N ILE A 142 1.86 -14.94 -2.31
CA ILE A 142 3.23 -14.44 -2.28
C ILE A 142 3.29 -13.39 -1.18
N ARG A 143 4.21 -13.58 -0.22
CA ARG A 143 4.48 -12.60 0.81
C ARG A 143 5.78 -11.90 0.48
N LEU A 144 5.71 -10.60 0.27
CA LEU A 144 6.85 -9.72 0.12
C LEU A 144 7.14 -9.07 1.46
N ARG A 145 8.39 -9.04 1.87
CA ARG A 145 8.83 -8.39 3.11
C ARG A 145 10.01 -7.48 2.79
N TYR A 146 10.05 -6.34 3.43
CA TYR A 146 11.01 -5.30 3.14
C TYR A 146 11.88 -5.02 4.37
N ALA A 147 13.16 -4.80 4.15
CA ALA A 147 14.10 -4.39 5.19
C ALA A 147 15.21 -3.56 4.60
N GLU A 148 15.85 -2.76 5.42
CA GLU A 148 16.99 -1.93 5.06
C GLU A 148 18.30 -2.72 5.07
N MET A 149 18.35 -3.83 5.81
CA MET A 149 19.57 -4.61 6.02
C MET A 149 19.26 -6.10 6.25
N ARG A 150 20.30 -6.91 6.12
CA ARG A 150 20.31 -8.32 6.54
C ARG A 150 20.89 -8.44 7.95
N TYR A 151 20.61 -9.57 8.62
CA TYR A 151 21.31 -9.91 9.84
C TYR A 151 22.82 -9.95 9.59
N PRO A 152 23.63 -9.36 10.46
CA PRO A 152 25.08 -9.45 10.37
C PRO A 152 25.55 -10.91 10.57
N ASP A 153 26.67 -11.26 9.94
CA ASP A 153 27.27 -12.60 10.08
C ASP A 153 28.03 -12.71 11.42
N MET A 154 27.26 -12.85 12.50
CA MET A 154 27.74 -12.95 13.88
C MET A 154 27.13 -14.20 14.52
N GLU A 155 27.85 -14.78 15.49
CA GLU A 155 27.46 -16.02 16.17
C GLU A 155 26.06 -15.91 16.81
N GLU A 156 25.74 -14.76 17.41
CA GLU A 156 24.44 -14.49 18.02
C GLU A 156 23.27 -14.51 17.05
N TYR A 157 23.54 -14.31 15.74
CA TYR A 157 22.54 -14.32 14.67
C TYR A 157 22.65 -15.53 13.74
N ALA A 158 23.37 -16.58 14.15
CA ALA A 158 23.62 -17.75 13.30
C ALA A 158 22.34 -18.37 12.72
N GLU A 159 21.27 -18.41 13.51
CA GLU A 159 19.97 -18.93 13.07
C GLU A 159 19.27 -18.04 12.01
N ASN A 160 19.66 -16.76 11.93
CA ASN A 160 19.09 -15.78 10.99
C ASN A 160 20.02 -15.46 9.83
N LYS A 161 21.10 -16.21 9.68
CA LYS A 161 22.09 -15.98 8.63
C LYS A 161 21.44 -15.86 7.25
N GLY A 162 21.74 -14.77 6.55
CA GLY A 162 21.20 -14.48 5.22
C GLY A 162 19.77 -13.94 5.18
N MET A 163 19.09 -13.90 6.32
CA MET A 163 17.74 -13.35 6.40
C MET A 163 17.76 -11.83 6.51
N ILE A 164 16.65 -11.19 6.12
CA ILE A 164 16.43 -9.75 6.33
C ILE A 164 16.18 -9.47 7.80
N MET A 165 16.75 -8.39 8.31
CA MET A 165 16.56 -7.94 9.70
C MET A 165 15.34 -7.01 9.78
N LEU A 166 14.43 -7.32 10.69
CA LEU A 166 13.15 -6.60 10.84
C LEU A 166 13.01 -5.90 12.19
N GLU A 167 13.86 -6.22 13.15
CA GLU A 167 13.79 -5.65 14.50
C GLU A 167 14.00 -4.14 14.50
N ASN A 168 14.78 -3.61 13.55
CA ASN A 168 15.05 -2.17 13.45
C ASN A 168 13.85 -1.35 12.95
N ILE A 169 12.85 -1.99 12.34
CA ILE A 169 11.64 -1.30 11.85
C ILE A 169 10.49 -1.32 12.87
N ARG A 170 10.75 -1.78 14.08
CA ARG A 170 9.84 -1.77 15.24
C ARG A 170 8.51 -2.50 14.98
N ALA A 171 7.37 -1.81 15.13
CA ALA A 171 6.03 -2.39 15.01
C ALA A 171 5.51 -2.52 13.57
N ALA A 172 6.18 -1.92 12.59
CA ALA A 172 5.77 -2.04 11.20
C ALA A 172 6.03 -3.46 10.69
N LEU A 173 5.06 -4.06 10.00
CA LEU A 173 5.24 -5.37 9.38
C LEU A 173 6.09 -5.30 8.12
N ALA A 174 6.13 -4.13 7.47
CA ALA A 174 6.85 -3.86 6.21
C ALA A 174 6.69 -5.03 5.22
N GLN A 175 5.45 -5.38 4.92
CA GLN A 175 5.13 -6.53 4.07
C GLN A 175 3.93 -6.24 3.19
N ASP A 176 3.87 -6.95 2.05
CA ASP A 176 2.68 -7.05 1.22
C ASP A 176 2.37 -8.52 0.96
N ILE A 177 1.10 -8.81 0.74
CA ILE A 177 0.62 -10.15 0.38
C ILE A 177 -0.15 -10.04 -0.93
N TYR A 178 0.35 -10.70 -1.94
CA TYR A 178 -0.32 -10.81 -3.23
C TYR A 178 -0.87 -12.23 -3.41
N ILE A 179 -2.17 -12.35 -3.72
CA ILE A 179 -2.85 -13.60 -3.96
C ILE A 179 -3.07 -13.75 -5.46
N LEU A 180 -2.41 -14.73 -6.07
CA LEU A 180 -2.42 -14.94 -7.51
C LEU A 180 -3.83 -15.25 -8.05
N LYS A 181 -4.14 -14.67 -9.21
CA LYS A 181 -5.33 -15.07 -10.00
C LYS A 181 -5.07 -16.30 -10.87
N GLY A 182 -3.81 -16.60 -11.17
CA GLY A 182 -3.38 -17.72 -11.99
C GLY A 182 -2.90 -17.33 -13.38
N GLY A 183 -2.00 -18.12 -13.94
CA GLY A 183 -1.35 -17.84 -15.20
C GLY A 183 -0.11 -16.96 -15.06
N ASP A 184 0.13 -16.11 -16.05
CA ASP A 184 1.25 -15.17 -16.05
C ASP A 184 0.77 -13.82 -15.53
N GLU A 185 1.50 -13.25 -14.56
CA GLU A 185 1.15 -12.01 -13.85
C GLU A 185 2.38 -11.11 -13.67
N VAL A 186 2.16 -9.79 -13.63
CA VAL A 186 3.19 -8.77 -13.34
C VAL A 186 2.67 -7.79 -12.31
#